data_48bc1b01aff77e997d50cd7764f16ca5
#
_entry.id   48bc1b01aff77e997d50cd7764f16ca5
#
_cell.length_a   1.000
_cell.length_b   1.000
_cell.length_c   1.000
_cell.angle_alpha   90.00
_cell.angle_beta   90.00
_cell.angle_gamma   90.00
#
_symmetry.space_group_name_H-M   'P 1'
#
loop_
_entity.id
_entity.type
_entity.pdbx_description
1 polymer ?
#
loop_
_entity_poly.entity_id
_entity_poly.type
_entity_poly.pdbx_seq_one_letter_code
_entity_poly.pdbx_strand_id
1 'polypeptide(L)'
;METSISMPDFYGKYQNENLELIDVREVHEFQAGHAPGAKNLPLSTLEQGYKELKPDREYHVICQGGVRSASACQFLSAQGLTVTNVEGGMNAWPGQVE
;
A
#
# COMPACT_ATOMS: atom_id res chain seq x y z
N MET A 1 -7.90 8.34 8.97
CA MET A 1 -6.83 9.32 8.83
C MET A 1 -5.85 8.88 7.77
N GLU A 2 -5.42 9.78 6.92
CA GLU A 2 -4.46 9.46 5.87
C GLU A 2 -3.24 10.38 5.93
N THR A 3 -2.07 9.81 5.65
CA THR A 3 -0.81 10.53 5.57
C THR A 3 -0.05 10.01 4.36
N SER A 4 1.13 10.55 4.12
CA SER A 4 2.02 10.01 3.09
C SER A 4 3.44 9.93 3.62
N ILE A 5 4.24 9.08 3.00
CA ILE A 5 5.63 8.86 3.39
C ILE A 5 6.47 8.72 2.13
N SER A 6 7.68 9.28 2.14
CA SER A 6 8.59 9.13 1.01
C SER A 6 9.10 7.70 0.91
N MET A 7 9.54 7.29 -0.27
CA MET A 7 10.08 5.93 -0.44
C MET A 7 11.32 5.69 0.44
N PRO A 8 12.31 6.60 0.50
CA PRO A 8 13.46 6.35 1.37
C PRO A 8 13.07 6.13 2.83
N ASP A 9 12.15 6.95 3.35
CA ASP A 9 11.70 6.83 4.74
C ASP A 9 10.91 5.53 4.94
N PHE A 10 10.02 5.21 4.00
CA PHE A 10 9.25 3.96 4.08
C PHE A 10 10.17 2.75 4.06
N TYR A 11 11.11 2.73 3.11
CA TYR A 11 11.96 1.55 2.93
C TYR A 11 12.84 1.30 4.16
N GLY A 12 13.31 2.39 4.81
CA GLY A 12 14.06 2.26 6.05
C GLY A 12 13.23 1.60 7.15
N LYS A 13 11.98 2.02 7.31
CA LYS A 13 11.07 1.40 8.28
C LYS A 13 10.74 -0.04 7.90
N TYR A 14 10.47 -0.28 6.62
CA TYR A 14 10.12 -1.59 6.10
C TYR A 14 11.20 -2.64 6.40
N GLN A 15 12.48 -2.25 6.29
CA GLN A 15 13.59 -3.16 6.56
C GLN A 15 13.75 -3.51 8.04
N ASN A 16 13.29 -2.63 8.93
CA ASN A 16 13.52 -2.76 10.36
C ASN A 16 12.27 -3.07 11.19
N GLU A 17 11.09 -2.94 10.60
CA GLU A 17 9.81 -3.13 11.30
C GLU A 17 8.92 -4.07 10.51
N ASN A 18 7.99 -4.70 11.20
CA ASN A 18 7.01 -5.58 10.56
C ASN A 18 5.78 -4.76 10.18
N LEU A 19 5.84 -4.10 9.02
CA LEU A 19 4.78 -3.21 8.55
C LEU A 19 3.74 -3.96 7.73
N GLU A 20 2.48 -3.51 7.85
CA GLU A 20 1.39 -4.00 7.01
C GLU A 20 1.39 -3.20 5.71
N LEU A 21 1.68 -3.86 4.60
CA LEU A 21 1.78 -3.23 3.28
C LEU A 21 0.70 -3.77 2.36
N ILE A 22 -0.10 -2.86 1.80
CA ILE A 22 -1.19 -3.19 0.88
C ILE A 22 -0.82 -2.68 -0.50
N ASP A 23 -0.81 -3.57 -1.49
CA ASP A 23 -0.56 -3.21 -2.89
C ASP A 23 -1.91 -3.15 -3.60
N VAL A 24 -2.29 -1.96 -4.06
CA VAL A 24 -3.59 -1.74 -4.70
C VAL A 24 -3.53 -1.80 -6.23
N ARG A 25 -2.41 -2.28 -6.78
CA ARG A 25 -2.32 -2.54 -8.22
C ARG A 25 -3.22 -3.72 -8.57
N GLU A 26 -3.51 -3.88 -9.85
CA GLU A 26 -4.32 -5.01 -10.29
C GLU A 26 -3.55 -6.32 -10.16
N VAL A 27 -4.27 -7.44 -10.15
CA VAL A 27 -3.68 -8.75 -9.88
C VAL A 27 -2.51 -9.07 -10.80
N HIS A 28 -2.65 -8.77 -12.11
CA HIS A 28 -1.57 -9.08 -13.07
C HIS A 28 -0.31 -8.26 -12.82
N GLU A 29 -0.45 -7.03 -12.35
CA GLU A 29 0.70 -6.19 -12.00
C GLU A 29 1.40 -6.75 -10.76
N PHE A 30 0.62 -7.13 -9.75
CA PHE A 30 1.14 -7.70 -8.53
C PHE A 30 1.89 -9.00 -8.80
N GLN A 31 1.32 -9.86 -9.63
CA GLN A 31 1.93 -11.15 -9.98
C GLN A 31 3.24 -10.99 -10.77
N ALA A 32 3.38 -9.90 -11.51
CA ALA A 32 4.61 -9.63 -12.26
C ALA A 32 5.79 -9.24 -11.37
N GLY A 33 5.53 -8.93 -10.12
CA GLY A 33 6.55 -8.59 -9.13
C GLY A 33 6.02 -7.58 -8.14
N HIS A 34 6.22 -7.83 -6.86
CA HIS A 34 5.71 -6.97 -5.79
C HIS A 34 6.68 -6.94 -4.61
N ALA A 35 6.51 -5.96 -3.74
CA ALA A 35 7.32 -5.85 -2.53
C ALA A 35 7.05 -7.05 -1.64
N PRO A 36 8.09 -7.73 -1.13
CA PRO A 36 7.89 -8.90 -0.28
C PRO A 36 7.03 -8.60 0.94
N GLY A 37 6.06 -9.46 1.20
CA GLY A 37 5.14 -9.29 2.33
C GLY A 37 3.92 -8.45 2.03
N ALA A 38 3.83 -7.83 0.86
CA ALA A 38 2.66 -7.03 0.50
C ALA A 38 1.45 -7.92 0.24
N LYS A 39 0.28 -7.43 0.66
CA LYS A 39 -0.99 -8.07 0.37
C LYS A 39 -1.66 -7.32 -0.78
N ASN A 40 -2.14 -8.06 -1.78
CA ASN A 40 -2.79 -7.44 -2.93
C ASN A 40 -4.28 -7.22 -2.65
N LEU A 41 -4.72 -5.97 -2.67
CA LEU A 41 -6.13 -5.59 -2.65
C LEU A 41 -6.34 -4.63 -3.81
N PRO A 42 -6.70 -5.14 -5.00
CA PRO A 42 -6.79 -4.29 -6.19
C PRO A 42 -7.78 -3.15 -6.03
N LEU A 43 -7.40 -1.98 -6.52
CA LEU A 43 -8.27 -0.80 -6.45
C LEU A 43 -9.63 -1.05 -7.07
N SER A 44 -9.68 -1.85 -8.15
CA SER A 44 -10.94 -2.15 -8.85
C SER A 44 -11.96 -2.87 -7.99
N THR A 45 -11.53 -3.58 -6.93
CA THR A 45 -12.42 -4.32 -6.04
C THR A 45 -12.27 -3.90 -4.58
N LEU A 46 -11.69 -2.72 -4.36
CA LEU A 46 -11.37 -2.28 -3.00
C LEU A 46 -12.63 -2.06 -2.15
N GLU A 47 -13.75 -1.73 -2.77
CA GLU A 47 -15.02 -1.56 -2.05
C GLU A 47 -15.46 -2.83 -1.32
N GLN A 48 -15.01 -3.99 -1.76
CA GLN A 48 -15.24 -5.26 -1.08
C GLN A 48 -14.02 -5.66 -0.26
N GLY A 49 -12.82 -5.52 -0.85
CA GLY A 49 -11.61 -6.02 -0.24
C GLY A 49 -11.22 -5.32 1.06
N TYR A 50 -11.56 -4.04 1.22
CA TYR A 50 -11.18 -3.30 2.42
C TYR A 50 -11.76 -3.90 3.70
N LYS A 51 -12.82 -4.67 3.60
CA LYS A 51 -13.47 -5.27 4.76
C LYS A 51 -12.58 -6.27 5.50
N GLU A 52 -11.51 -6.73 4.86
CA GLU A 52 -10.50 -7.56 5.51
C GLU A 52 -9.59 -6.75 6.43
N LEU A 53 -9.53 -5.44 6.26
CA LEU A 53 -8.63 -4.58 7.02
C LEU A 53 -9.26 -4.19 8.35
N LYS A 54 -8.41 -3.93 9.35
CA LYS A 54 -8.85 -3.69 10.72
C LYS A 54 -8.59 -2.24 11.13
N PRO A 55 -9.58 -1.55 11.75
CA PRO A 55 -9.42 -0.14 12.11
C PRO A 55 -8.40 0.10 13.21
N ASP A 56 -8.01 -0.93 13.96
CA ASP A 56 -7.01 -0.82 15.02
C ASP A 56 -5.56 -1.03 14.55
N ARG A 57 -5.37 -1.15 13.23
CA ARG A 57 -4.03 -1.33 12.65
C ARG A 57 -3.70 -0.19 11.69
N GLU A 58 -2.40 0.03 11.49
CA GLU A 58 -1.92 0.99 10.49
C GLU A 58 -1.49 0.23 9.24
N TYR A 59 -1.89 0.75 8.08
CA TYR A 59 -1.53 0.15 6.80
C TYR A 59 -0.78 1.15 5.94
N HIS A 60 0.25 0.66 5.25
CA HIS A 60 0.93 1.41 4.20
C HIS A 60 0.39 0.92 2.87
N VAL A 61 0.14 1.85 1.95
CA VAL A 61 -0.55 1.53 0.69
C VAL A 61 0.35 1.95 -0.47
N ILE A 62 0.60 1.02 -1.39
CA ILE A 62 1.51 1.22 -2.52
C ILE A 62 0.81 0.88 -3.83
N CYS A 63 1.18 1.59 -4.88
CA CYS A 63 0.77 1.26 -6.25
C CYS A 63 1.99 1.39 -7.16
N GLN A 64 1.82 1.58 -8.46
CA GLN A 64 2.96 1.68 -9.37
C GLN A 64 3.67 3.03 -9.24
N GLY A 65 2.92 4.13 -9.27
CA GLY A 65 3.51 5.48 -9.28
C GLY A 65 3.08 6.39 -8.12
N GLY A 66 2.17 5.93 -7.26
CA GLY A 66 1.71 6.71 -6.11
C GLY A 66 0.33 7.34 -6.26
N VAL A 67 -0.26 7.35 -7.45
CA VAL A 67 -1.55 8.01 -7.71
C VAL A 67 -2.73 7.14 -7.29
N ARG A 68 -2.76 5.89 -7.74
CA ARG A 68 -3.84 4.96 -7.35
C ARG A 68 -3.85 4.72 -5.84
N SER A 69 -2.67 4.62 -5.25
CA SER A 69 -2.57 4.44 -3.79
C SER A 69 -3.05 5.67 -3.03
N ALA A 70 -2.82 6.87 -3.56
CA ALA A 70 -3.37 8.08 -2.94
C ALA A 70 -4.91 8.05 -2.96
N SER A 71 -5.52 7.66 -4.09
CA SER A 71 -6.97 7.51 -4.17
C SER A 71 -7.48 6.42 -3.23
N ALA A 72 -6.77 5.30 -3.16
CA ALA A 72 -7.11 4.22 -2.23
C ALA A 72 -7.08 4.70 -0.78
N CYS A 73 -6.08 5.49 -0.41
CA CYS A 73 -5.97 6.03 0.94
C CYS A 73 -7.14 6.94 1.28
N GLN A 74 -7.60 7.76 0.32
CA GLN A 74 -8.78 8.61 0.56
C GLN A 74 -10.00 7.75 0.87
N PHE A 75 -10.22 6.71 0.08
CA PHE A 75 -11.34 5.80 0.31
C PHE A 75 -11.22 5.08 1.65
N LEU A 76 -10.06 4.51 1.92
CA LEU A 76 -9.83 3.73 3.14
C LEU A 76 -9.94 4.59 4.39
N SER A 77 -9.42 5.81 4.35
CA SER A 77 -9.53 6.74 5.46
C SER A 77 -10.99 7.08 5.74
N ALA A 78 -11.79 7.24 4.69
CA ALA A 78 -13.22 7.49 4.85
C ALA A 78 -13.96 6.32 5.50
N GLN A 79 -13.38 5.11 5.42
CA GLN A 79 -13.94 3.92 6.08
C GLN A 79 -13.43 3.75 7.51
N GLY A 80 -12.69 4.72 8.05
CA GLY A 80 -12.21 4.67 9.42
C GLY A 80 -10.86 4.00 9.59
N LEU A 81 -10.15 3.69 8.50
CA LEU A 81 -8.85 3.03 8.57
C LEU A 81 -7.72 4.05 8.66
N THR A 82 -6.62 3.65 9.28
CA THR A 82 -5.41 4.47 9.38
C THR A 82 -4.45 4.02 8.28
N VAL A 83 -4.21 4.88 7.31
CA VAL A 83 -3.45 4.53 6.11
C VAL A 83 -2.41 5.59 5.78
N THR A 84 -1.31 5.15 5.17
CA THR A 84 -0.23 6.01 4.72
C THR A 84 0.11 5.65 3.27
N ASN A 85 0.08 6.64 2.38
CA ASN A 85 0.43 6.45 0.98
C ASN A 85 1.96 6.40 0.84
N VAL A 86 2.49 5.36 0.21
CA VAL A 86 3.91 5.25 -0.08
C VAL A 86 4.18 5.97 -1.40
N GLU A 87 4.79 7.15 -1.30
CA GLU A 87 5.05 8.01 -2.47
C GLU A 87 6.01 7.35 -3.45
N GLY A 88 5.75 7.54 -4.73
CA GLY A 88 6.58 6.97 -5.79
C GLY A 88 6.28 5.52 -6.13
N GLY A 89 5.64 4.79 -5.24
CA GLY A 89 5.20 3.42 -5.49
C GLY A 89 6.31 2.48 -5.92
N MET A 90 5.93 1.45 -6.67
CA MET A 90 6.90 0.44 -7.14
C MET A 90 7.94 1.02 -8.08
N ASN A 91 7.64 2.13 -8.77
CA ASN A 91 8.65 2.82 -9.59
C ASN A 91 9.86 3.26 -8.78
N ALA A 92 9.66 3.59 -7.50
CA ALA A 92 10.72 4.03 -6.61
C ALA A 92 11.22 2.91 -5.68
N TRP A 93 10.70 1.71 -5.80
CA TRP A 93 11.05 0.59 -4.91
C TRP A 93 12.51 0.18 -5.10
N PRO A 94 13.35 0.27 -4.04
CA PRO A 94 14.78 0.03 -4.20
C PRO A 94 15.20 -1.41 -3.97
N GLY A 95 14.30 -2.25 -3.47
CA GLY A 95 14.63 -3.61 -3.06
C GLY A 95 14.28 -4.67 -4.09
N GLN A 96 14.43 -5.91 -3.69
CA GLN A 96 14.03 -7.04 -4.51
C GLN A 96 12.51 -7.16 -4.51
N VAL A 97 11.99 -7.83 -5.53
CA VAL A 97 10.56 -8.16 -5.61
C VAL A 97 10.38 -9.67 -5.57
N GLU A 98 9.20 -10.10 -5.23
CA GLU A 98 8.83 -11.52 -5.28
C GLU A 98 7.61 -11.78 -6.14
#